data_9a8af43de599adeebe8350057bb3a020
#
_entry.id   9a8af43de599adeebe8350057bb3a020
#
_cell.length_a   1.000
_cell.length_b   1.000
_cell.length_c   1.000
_cell.angle_alpha   90.00
_cell.angle_beta   90.00
_cell.angle_gamma   90.00
#
_symmetry.space_group_name_H-M   'P 1'
#
loop_
_entity.id
_entity.type
_entity.pdbx_description
1 polymer ?
#
loop_
_entity_poly.entity_id
_entity_poly.type
_entity_poly.pdbx_seq_one_letter_code
_entity_poly.pdbx_strand_id
1 'polypeptide(L)'
;MTEVLLEGLVIGESARWHDGRFWCANWGAQEVLAVDASGKREVMARVPTTIPFSIDWLPDGRLLVTSGPEGLLLRQESSGELVTHADLSSYGGLNELVVDGRGNAYVNGGCDFQPGPGERPGFILLVTPDGSVRRVADELAFPNGMVITPDNSTLVVAESFGGVLTAYDVADDGSLSNRRVWAPHPGDGMCMDASGAIWTPGWTPSGESACLRIAEGGDILDTVPLEHAGFACTLGNGTLHMLTADWHLDEPFDTNLDRLLTTPTGRILTHRTSTPKAGYP
;
A
#
# COMPACT_ATOMS: atom_id res chain seq x y z
N MET A 1 21.35 10.36 1.04
CA MET A 1 21.74 9.79 -0.28
C MET A 1 20.93 8.54 -0.47
N THR A 2 20.30 8.37 -1.63
CA THR A 2 19.49 7.20 -1.96
C THR A 2 20.38 6.09 -2.53
N GLU A 3 20.15 4.85 -2.10
CA GLU A 3 20.93 3.67 -2.51
C GLU A 3 19.96 2.60 -3.01
N VAL A 4 20.42 1.75 -3.95
CA VAL A 4 19.66 0.60 -4.44
C VAL A 4 19.92 -0.59 -3.53
N LEU A 5 18.87 -1.13 -2.90
CA LEU A 5 18.95 -2.35 -2.08
C LEU A 5 18.74 -3.61 -2.92
N LEU A 6 17.80 -3.58 -3.87
CA LEU A 6 17.45 -4.71 -4.74
C LEU A 6 16.94 -4.20 -6.08
N GLU A 7 17.23 -4.93 -7.15
CA GLU A 7 16.71 -4.71 -8.51
C GLU A 7 16.03 -5.97 -9.06
N GLY A 8 15.30 -5.79 -10.15
CA GLY A 8 14.67 -6.90 -10.90
C GLY A 8 13.31 -7.32 -10.37
N LEU A 9 12.57 -6.42 -9.72
CA LEU A 9 11.15 -6.63 -9.42
C LEU A 9 10.30 -6.36 -10.67
N VAL A 10 9.20 -7.10 -10.79
CA VAL A 10 8.14 -6.85 -11.77
C VAL A 10 6.99 -6.13 -11.06
N ILE A 11 7.06 -4.86 -10.93
CA ILE A 11 6.21 -4.00 -10.10
C ILE A 11 6.18 -4.47 -8.63
N GLY A 12 6.92 -3.77 -7.80
CA GLY A 12 6.83 -3.92 -6.34
C GLY A 12 5.76 -3.01 -5.78
N GLU A 13 4.90 -3.55 -4.91
CA GLU A 13 3.83 -2.84 -4.22
C GLU A 13 3.68 -3.29 -2.78
N SER A 14 2.80 -2.60 -2.01
CA SER A 14 2.47 -2.97 -0.64
C SER A 14 3.71 -3.11 0.24
N ALA A 15 4.52 -2.04 0.30
CA ALA A 15 5.75 -1.99 1.08
C ALA A 15 5.47 -2.09 2.58
N ARG A 16 6.11 -3.02 3.27
CA ARG A 16 5.92 -3.27 4.71
C ARG A 16 7.26 -3.47 5.40
N TRP A 17 7.33 -3.13 6.67
CA TRP A 17 8.43 -3.47 7.55
C TRP A 17 7.95 -4.44 8.63
N HIS A 18 8.40 -5.69 8.56
CA HIS A 18 7.98 -6.75 9.48
C HIS A 18 9.17 -7.64 9.84
N ASP A 19 9.29 -8.03 11.12
CA ASP A 19 10.36 -8.89 11.65
C ASP A 19 11.78 -8.48 11.22
N GLY A 20 12.06 -7.16 11.23
CA GLY A 20 13.39 -6.62 10.93
C GLY A 20 13.76 -6.69 9.45
N ARG A 21 12.82 -7.00 8.56
CA ARG A 21 13.00 -7.08 7.11
C ARG A 21 12.02 -6.19 6.36
N PHE A 22 12.40 -5.80 5.16
CA PHE A 22 11.50 -5.20 4.18
C PHE A 22 10.68 -6.29 3.50
N TRP A 23 9.39 -6.06 3.31
CA TRP A 23 8.48 -6.95 2.61
C TRP A 23 7.71 -6.20 1.54
N CYS A 24 7.38 -6.90 0.45
CA CYS A 24 6.54 -6.35 -0.61
C CYS A 24 5.80 -7.44 -1.39
N ALA A 25 4.76 -7.01 -2.08
CA ALA A 25 4.10 -7.73 -3.15
C ALA A 25 4.88 -7.51 -4.47
N ASN A 26 5.44 -8.54 -5.08
CA ASN A 26 6.04 -8.48 -6.41
C ASN A 26 5.00 -8.97 -7.43
N TRP A 27 4.17 -8.05 -7.88
CA TRP A 27 2.92 -8.33 -8.59
C TRP A 27 3.08 -9.23 -9.82
N GLY A 28 3.93 -8.84 -10.78
CA GLY A 28 4.09 -9.59 -12.02
C GLY A 28 4.74 -10.97 -11.85
N ALA A 29 5.44 -11.20 -10.73
CA ALA A 29 5.99 -12.50 -10.38
C ALA A 29 5.06 -13.33 -9.47
N GLN A 30 3.96 -12.74 -8.99
CA GLN A 30 2.99 -13.37 -8.07
C GLN A 30 3.65 -13.86 -6.78
N GLU A 31 4.57 -13.06 -6.21
CA GLU A 31 5.37 -13.41 -5.05
C GLU A 31 5.24 -12.37 -3.94
N VAL A 32 5.09 -12.84 -2.70
CA VAL A 32 5.39 -12.03 -1.52
C VAL A 32 6.85 -12.22 -1.19
N LEU A 33 7.60 -11.13 -1.15
CA LEU A 33 9.05 -11.13 -0.89
C LEU A 33 9.36 -10.54 0.48
N ALA A 34 10.34 -11.13 1.16
CA ALA A 34 11.06 -10.52 2.27
C ALA A 34 12.51 -10.25 1.84
N VAL A 35 13.04 -9.07 2.18
CA VAL A 35 14.39 -8.64 1.82
C VAL A 35 15.11 -8.15 3.07
N ASP A 36 16.30 -8.69 3.32
CA ASP A 36 17.12 -8.26 4.45
C ASP A 36 17.98 -7.02 4.12
N ALA A 37 18.68 -6.49 5.12
CA ALA A 37 19.51 -5.30 4.96
C ALA A 37 20.70 -5.46 3.99
N SER A 38 21.04 -6.69 3.59
CA SER A 38 22.06 -6.97 2.56
C SER A 38 21.50 -7.05 1.14
N GLY A 39 20.17 -6.93 0.98
CA GLY A 39 19.49 -7.12 -0.30
C GLY A 39 19.20 -8.58 -0.65
N LYS A 40 19.42 -9.51 0.28
CA LYS A 40 19.07 -10.92 0.05
C LYS A 40 17.55 -11.08 0.13
N ARG A 41 16.94 -11.50 -0.97
CA ARG A 41 15.51 -11.77 -1.08
C ARG A 41 15.16 -13.22 -0.77
N GLU A 42 13.96 -13.41 -0.21
CA GLU A 42 13.34 -14.70 0.06
C GLU A 42 11.87 -14.63 -0.38
N VAL A 43 11.39 -15.68 -1.06
CA VAL A 43 9.97 -15.82 -1.43
C VAL A 43 9.24 -16.42 -0.24
N MET A 44 8.34 -15.65 0.36
CA MET A 44 7.60 -16.01 1.57
C MET A 44 6.25 -16.66 1.25
N ALA A 45 5.65 -16.27 0.13
CA ALA A 45 4.44 -16.89 -0.41
C ALA A 45 4.39 -16.73 -1.94
N ARG A 46 3.77 -17.70 -2.60
CA ARG A 46 3.33 -17.56 -3.99
C ARG A 46 1.83 -17.36 -3.99
N VAL A 47 1.40 -16.27 -4.62
CA VAL A 47 0.00 -15.86 -4.58
C VAL A 47 -0.69 -16.31 -5.85
N PRO A 48 -1.77 -17.10 -5.78
CA PRO A 48 -2.47 -17.62 -6.96
C PRO A 48 -3.41 -16.55 -7.55
N THR A 49 -2.90 -15.35 -7.76
CA THR A 49 -3.65 -14.21 -8.28
C THR A 49 -2.76 -13.37 -9.19
N THR A 50 -3.39 -12.50 -9.96
CA THR A 50 -2.73 -11.48 -10.75
C THR A 50 -2.75 -10.12 -10.04
N ILE A 51 -2.48 -9.06 -10.75
CA ILE A 51 -2.49 -7.68 -10.28
C ILE A 51 -3.92 -7.18 -10.07
N PRO A 52 -4.20 -6.46 -8.98
CA PRO A 52 -3.33 -6.15 -7.83
C PRO A 52 -3.44 -7.18 -6.71
N PHE A 53 -2.44 -7.21 -5.83
CA PHE A 53 -2.55 -7.82 -4.51
C PHE A 53 -1.68 -7.06 -3.49
N SER A 54 -2.10 -7.05 -2.24
CA SER A 54 -1.40 -6.38 -1.13
C SER A 54 -1.25 -7.29 0.08
N ILE A 55 -0.42 -6.91 1.03
CA ILE A 55 -0.05 -7.72 2.19
C ILE A 55 -0.12 -6.92 3.48
N ASP A 56 -0.49 -7.60 4.57
CA ASP A 56 -0.31 -7.14 5.95
C ASP A 56 -0.41 -8.35 6.90
N TRP A 57 -0.34 -8.15 8.22
CA TRP A 57 -0.36 -9.23 9.20
C TRP A 57 -1.46 -9.05 10.22
N LEU A 58 -2.08 -10.16 10.60
CA LEU A 58 -2.88 -10.24 11.81
C LEU A 58 -1.98 -10.09 13.06
N PRO A 59 -2.52 -9.67 14.20
CA PRO A 59 -1.76 -9.55 15.44
C PRO A 59 -1.11 -10.86 15.93
N ASP A 60 -1.59 -12.00 15.47
CA ASP A 60 -1.02 -13.32 15.76
C ASP A 60 0.15 -13.70 14.82
N GLY A 61 0.56 -12.79 13.93
CA GLY A 61 1.68 -12.93 13.01
C GLY A 61 1.35 -13.68 11.70
N ARG A 62 0.09 -14.06 11.45
CA ARG A 62 -0.30 -14.66 10.18
C ARG A 62 -0.41 -13.61 9.08
N LEU A 63 0.23 -13.88 7.95
CA LEU A 63 0.18 -13.04 6.76
C LEU A 63 -1.24 -13.02 6.19
N LEU A 64 -1.75 -11.82 5.88
CA LEU A 64 -2.91 -11.60 5.03
C LEU A 64 -2.46 -11.15 3.64
N VAL A 65 -3.19 -11.59 2.62
CA VAL A 65 -2.95 -11.22 1.22
C VAL A 65 -4.31 -10.93 0.57
N THR A 66 -4.45 -9.78 -0.07
CA THR A 66 -5.60 -9.56 -0.96
C THR A 66 -5.38 -10.29 -2.28
N SER A 67 -6.41 -10.90 -2.82
CA SER A 67 -6.46 -11.46 -4.18
C SER A 67 -7.41 -10.57 -4.98
N GLY A 68 -6.84 -9.51 -5.58
CA GLY A 68 -7.61 -8.38 -6.09
C GLY A 68 -8.67 -8.77 -7.12
N PRO A 69 -8.29 -9.43 -8.24
CA PRO A 69 -9.25 -9.83 -9.27
C PRO A 69 -10.33 -10.80 -8.79
N GLU A 70 -9.97 -11.73 -7.90
CA GLU A 70 -10.87 -12.74 -7.35
C GLU A 70 -11.75 -12.19 -6.21
N GLY A 71 -11.40 -11.04 -5.64
CA GLY A 71 -12.11 -10.43 -4.53
C GLY A 71 -12.01 -11.24 -3.24
N LEU A 72 -10.84 -11.85 -2.96
CA LEU A 72 -10.62 -12.66 -1.76
C LEU A 72 -9.61 -12.00 -0.83
N LEU A 73 -9.85 -12.10 0.47
CA LEU A 73 -8.82 -11.90 1.48
C LEU A 73 -8.31 -13.26 1.91
N LEU A 74 -7.04 -13.53 1.64
CA LEU A 74 -6.38 -14.81 1.95
C LEU A 74 -5.57 -14.66 3.24
N ARG A 75 -5.38 -15.77 3.95
CA ARG A 75 -4.55 -15.87 5.15
C ARG A 75 -3.58 -17.04 5.02
N GLN A 76 -2.31 -16.80 5.37
CA GLN A 76 -1.33 -17.87 5.40
C GLN A 76 -1.41 -18.66 6.70
N GLU A 77 -1.55 -19.98 6.58
CA GLU A 77 -1.50 -20.90 7.70
C GLU A 77 -0.04 -21.30 8.03
N SER A 78 0.18 -21.94 9.17
CA SER A 78 1.51 -22.40 9.60
C SER A 78 2.16 -23.42 8.65
N SER A 79 1.37 -24.06 7.80
CA SER A 79 1.83 -24.93 6.70
C SER A 79 2.44 -24.15 5.53
N GLY A 80 2.25 -22.83 5.47
CA GLY A 80 2.56 -21.97 4.33
C GLY A 80 1.42 -21.87 3.30
N GLU A 81 0.34 -22.62 3.46
CA GLU A 81 -0.81 -22.59 2.57
C GLU A 81 -1.60 -21.29 2.74
N LEU A 82 -2.06 -20.69 1.62
CA LEU A 82 -2.98 -19.57 1.61
C LEU A 82 -4.42 -20.10 1.56
N VAL A 83 -5.20 -19.77 2.58
CA VAL A 83 -6.63 -20.14 2.69
C VAL A 83 -7.50 -18.87 2.69
N THR A 84 -8.73 -18.97 2.25
CA THR A 84 -9.67 -17.84 2.29
C THR A 84 -9.97 -17.46 3.74
N HIS A 85 -9.65 -16.21 4.09
CA HIS A 85 -10.01 -15.58 5.37
C HIS A 85 -11.39 -14.93 5.28
N ALA A 86 -11.65 -14.20 4.18
CA ALA A 86 -12.96 -13.64 3.87
C ALA A 86 -13.20 -13.60 2.36
N ASP A 87 -14.45 -13.84 1.95
CA ASP A 87 -14.90 -13.70 0.57
C ASP A 87 -15.51 -12.31 0.37
N LEU A 88 -14.85 -11.48 -0.42
CA LEU A 88 -15.20 -10.10 -0.74
C LEU A 88 -15.64 -9.94 -2.20
N SER A 89 -15.77 -11.04 -2.95
CA SER A 89 -16.00 -11.05 -4.40
C SER A 89 -17.27 -10.31 -4.84
N SER A 90 -18.27 -10.22 -3.96
CA SER A 90 -19.51 -9.48 -4.23
C SER A 90 -19.33 -7.96 -4.29
N TYR A 91 -18.18 -7.43 -3.83
CA TYR A 91 -17.91 -6.00 -3.82
C TYR A 91 -17.12 -5.51 -5.04
N GLY A 92 -16.44 -6.40 -5.76
CA GLY A 92 -15.60 -6.10 -6.92
C GLY A 92 -14.11 -6.34 -6.65
N GLY A 93 -13.26 -5.81 -7.53
CA GLY A 93 -11.81 -5.94 -7.39
C GLY A 93 -11.28 -5.22 -6.14
N LEU A 94 -10.25 -5.82 -5.52
CA LEU A 94 -9.58 -5.26 -4.34
C LEU A 94 -8.23 -4.66 -4.75
N ASN A 95 -7.74 -3.69 -3.97
CA ASN A 95 -6.45 -3.06 -4.19
C ASN A 95 -5.56 -3.21 -2.95
N GLU A 96 -5.67 -2.34 -1.97
CA GLU A 96 -4.79 -2.28 -0.80
C GLU A 96 -5.48 -2.75 0.48
N LEU A 97 -4.69 -3.15 1.48
CA LEU A 97 -5.15 -3.46 2.82
C LEU A 97 -4.24 -2.85 3.90
N VAL A 98 -4.83 -2.62 5.06
CA VAL A 98 -4.11 -2.31 6.30
C VAL A 98 -4.81 -3.00 7.47
N VAL A 99 -4.03 -3.56 8.40
CA VAL A 99 -4.55 -4.20 9.62
C VAL A 99 -4.24 -3.32 10.83
N ASP A 100 -5.27 -3.02 11.64
CA ASP A 100 -5.11 -2.24 12.86
C ASP A 100 -4.60 -3.10 14.05
N GLY A 101 -4.26 -2.45 15.17
CA GLY A 101 -3.78 -3.14 16.37
C GLY A 101 -4.81 -4.04 17.05
N ARG A 102 -6.08 -3.99 16.63
CA ARG A 102 -7.18 -4.83 17.13
C ARG A 102 -7.39 -6.06 16.23
N GLY A 103 -6.71 -6.12 15.08
CA GLY A 103 -6.83 -7.18 14.08
C GLY A 103 -7.95 -6.95 13.07
N ASN A 104 -8.51 -5.75 13.00
CA ASN A 104 -9.43 -5.38 11.93
C ASN A 104 -8.63 -5.12 10.64
N ALA A 105 -9.02 -5.76 9.55
CA ALA A 105 -8.44 -5.51 8.24
C ALA A 105 -9.35 -4.54 7.45
N TYR A 106 -8.81 -3.39 7.06
CA TYR A 106 -9.45 -2.47 6.14
C TYR A 106 -8.92 -2.77 4.75
N VAL A 107 -9.83 -3.11 3.84
CA VAL A 107 -9.51 -3.50 2.46
C VAL A 107 -10.22 -2.54 1.52
N ASN A 108 -9.48 -1.91 0.64
CA ASN A 108 -10.09 -1.03 -0.36
C ASN A 108 -10.10 -1.63 -1.77
N GLY A 109 -10.86 -1.00 -2.66
CA GLY A 109 -10.98 -1.44 -4.04
C GLY A 109 -12.16 -0.77 -4.76
N GLY A 110 -12.67 -1.44 -5.79
CA GLY A 110 -13.85 -1.04 -6.55
C GLY A 110 -13.60 -0.13 -7.73
N CYS A 111 -12.37 0.35 -7.91
CA CYS A 111 -12.00 1.24 -9.00
C CYS A 111 -11.36 0.48 -10.17
N ASP A 112 -11.54 1.01 -11.36
CA ASP A 112 -10.80 0.58 -12.54
C ASP A 112 -9.47 1.34 -12.62
N PHE A 113 -8.38 0.68 -13.06
CA PHE A 113 -7.07 1.31 -13.26
C PHE A 113 -7.04 2.38 -14.35
N GLN A 114 -8.12 2.51 -15.12
CA GLN A 114 -8.26 3.53 -16.16
C GLN A 114 -9.54 4.33 -15.89
N PRO A 115 -9.42 5.59 -15.41
CA PRO A 115 -10.59 6.46 -15.22
C PRO A 115 -11.25 6.76 -16.57
N GLY A 116 -12.56 6.64 -16.61
CA GLY A 116 -13.36 6.89 -17.82
C GLY A 116 -14.83 7.19 -17.53
N PRO A 117 -15.63 7.52 -18.55
CA PRO A 117 -17.07 7.73 -18.38
C PRO A 117 -17.74 6.45 -17.83
N GLY A 118 -18.27 6.53 -16.61
CA GLY A 118 -18.89 5.40 -15.90
C GLY A 118 -18.00 4.77 -14.85
N GLU A 119 -16.89 5.42 -14.48
CA GLU A 119 -16.01 5.03 -13.38
C GLU A 119 -16.81 4.70 -12.11
N ARG A 120 -16.46 3.55 -11.51
CA ARG A 120 -17.06 3.16 -10.24
C ARG A 120 -16.31 3.84 -9.12
N PRO A 121 -17.00 4.47 -8.16
CA PRO A 121 -16.34 4.97 -6.98
C PRO A 121 -15.78 3.81 -6.14
N GLY A 122 -14.61 4.04 -5.58
CA GLY A 122 -13.98 3.10 -4.67
C GLY A 122 -14.66 3.04 -3.31
N PHE A 123 -14.29 2.00 -2.56
CA PHE A 123 -14.83 1.72 -1.23
C PHE A 123 -13.73 1.30 -0.25
N ILE A 124 -14.07 1.27 1.04
CA ILE A 124 -13.33 0.56 2.08
C ILE A 124 -14.26 -0.44 2.75
N LEU A 125 -13.81 -1.70 2.82
CA LEU A 125 -14.43 -2.78 3.59
C LEU A 125 -13.68 -2.95 4.90
N LEU A 126 -14.40 -3.26 5.95
CA LEU A 126 -13.88 -3.75 7.22
C LEU A 126 -14.10 -5.26 7.27
N VAL A 127 -13.03 -6.00 7.50
CA VAL A 127 -13.07 -7.43 7.84
C VAL A 127 -12.59 -7.57 9.29
N THR A 128 -13.49 -7.98 10.17
CA THR A 128 -13.18 -8.19 11.59
C THR A 128 -12.44 -9.51 11.83
N PRO A 129 -11.78 -9.72 12.99
CA PRO A 129 -11.02 -10.94 13.26
C PRO A 129 -11.82 -12.24 13.17
N ASP A 130 -13.14 -12.18 13.33
CA ASP A 130 -14.07 -13.31 13.15
C ASP A 130 -14.47 -13.56 11.69
N GLY A 131 -13.96 -12.74 10.75
CA GLY A 131 -14.26 -12.82 9.31
C GLY A 131 -15.55 -12.12 8.89
N SER A 132 -16.22 -11.39 9.78
CA SER A 132 -17.40 -10.60 9.42
C SER A 132 -17.01 -9.43 8.54
N VAL A 133 -17.79 -9.16 7.47
CA VAL A 133 -17.49 -8.15 6.45
C VAL A 133 -18.56 -7.08 6.43
N ARG A 134 -18.14 -5.82 6.37
CA ARG A 134 -19.05 -4.69 6.10
C ARG A 134 -18.34 -3.56 5.36
N ARG A 135 -19.09 -2.83 4.54
CA ARG A 135 -18.60 -1.61 3.91
C ARG A 135 -18.62 -0.47 4.93
N VAL A 136 -17.51 0.26 5.05
CA VAL A 136 -17.32 1.33 6.05
C VAL A 136 -17.05 2.70 5.42
N ALA A 137 -16.68 2.75 4.14
CA ALA A 137 -16.59 3.98 3.35
C ALA A 137 -16.87 3.71 1.87
N ASP A 138 -17.35 4.76 1.19
CA ASP A 138 -17.75 4.78 -0.22
C ASP A 138 -17.27 6.06 -0.90
N GLU A 139 -17.48 6.12 -2.22
CA GLU A 139 -17.24 7.31 -3.05
C GLU A 139 -15.81 7.83 -2.97
N LEU A 140 -14.84 6.93 -2.99
CA LEU A 140 -13.42 7.24 -3.02
C LEU A 140 -12.91 7.27 -4.47
N ALA A 141 -12.05 8.24 -4.78
CA ALA A 141 -11.48 8.40 -6.10
C ALA A 141 -10.16 7.62 -6.23
N PHE A 142 -10.26 6.32 -6.52
CA PHE A 142 -9.16 5.37 -6.58
C PHE A 142 -8.42 5.25 -5.25
N PRO A 143 -9.04 4.61 -4.22
CA PRO A 143 -8.38 4.40 -2.94
C PRO A 143 -7.18 3.46 -3.11
N ASN A 144 -6.05 3.87 -2.53
CA ASN A 144 -4.77 3.21 -2.60
C ASN A 144 -4.20 3.01 -1.19
N GLY A 145 -2.92 3.34 -0.94
CA GLY A 145 -2.29 3.16 0.35
C GLY A 145 -3.13 3.67 1.51
N MET A 146 -3.08 2.96 2.62
CA MET A 146 -3.76 3.31 3.87
C MET A 146 -2.78 3.25 5.03
N VAL A 147 -2.96 4.14 6.00
CA VAL A 147 -2.27 4.09 7.30
C VAL A 147 -3.28 4.28 8.43
N ILE A 148 -3.02 3.66 9.58
CA ILE A 148 -3.79 3.86 10.81
C ILE A 148 -2.85 4.37 11.89
N THR A 149 -3.30 5.36 12.66
CA THR A 149 -2.54 5.93 13.76
C THR A 149 -2.24 4.89 14.85
N PRO A 150 -1.14 5.05 15.62
CA PRO A 150 -0.74 4.06 16.65
C PRO A 150 -1.79 3.79 17.72
N ASP A 151 -2.66 4.76 17.99
CA ASP A 151 -3.78 4.66 18.94
C ASP A 151 -5.05 4.07 18.33
N ASN A 152 -5.01 3.68 17.06
CA ASN A 152 -6.14 3.19 16.26
C ASN A 152 -7.32 4.17 16.17
N SER A 153 -7.09 5.47 16.27
CA SER A 153 -8.16 6.47 16.25
C SER A 153 -8.44 7.08 14.88
N THR A 154 -7.48 7.02 13.96
CA THR A 154 -7.59 7.65 12.63
C THR A 154 -7.06 6.72 11.55
N LEU A 155 -7.83 6.53 10.48
CA LEU A 155 -7.40 5.94 9.23
C LEU A 155 -7.21 7.04 8.19
N VAL A 156 -6.07 7.05 7.50
CA VAL A 156 -5.83 7.91 6.34
C VAL A 156 -5.67 7.04 5.11
N VAL A 157 -6.36 7.40 4.01
CA VAL A 157 -6.30 6.71 2.72
C VAL A 157 -5.88 7.67 1.63
N ALA A 158 -5.00 7.23 0.73
CA ALA A 158 -4.69 7.95 -0.49
C ALA A 158 -5.85 7.79 -1.51
N GLU A 159 -6.37 8.90 -2.02
CA GLU A 159 -7.25 8.92 -3.18
C GLU A 159 -6.42 9.37 -4.39
N SER A 160 -5.76 8.42 -5.08
CA SER A 160 -4.74 8.73 -6.09
C SER A 160 -5.28 9.59 -7.23
N PHE A 161 -6.51 9.34 -7.70
CA PHE A 161 -7.16 10.15 -8.74
C PHE A 161 -7.89 11.38 -8.16
N GLY A 162 -8.20 11.36 -6.87
CA GLY A 162 -8.77 12.51 -6.16
C GLY A 162 -7.74 13.59 -5.83
N GLY A 163 -6.45 13.25 -5.89
CA GLY A 163 -5.36 14.17 -5.56
C GLY A 163 -5.31 14.56 -4.08
N VAL A 164 -5.84 13.74 -3.19
CA VAL A 164 -5.92 14.02 -1.75
C VAL A 164 -5.58 12.79 -0.92
N LEU A 165 -5.09 13.04 0.29
CA LEU A 165 -5.13 12.09 1.39
C LEU A 165 -6.38 12.37 2.23
N THR A 166 -7.21 11.37 2.44
CA THR A 166 -8.49 11.49 3.15
C THR A 166 -8.42 10.77 4.49
N ALA A 167 -8.82 11.44 5.57
CA ALA A 167 -8.87 10.88 6.91
C ALA A 167 -10.29 10.54 7.36
N TYR A 168 -10.38 9.51 8.20
CA TYR A 168 -11.57 9.08 8.91
C TYR A 168 -11.25 8.87 10.38
N ASP A 169 -12.23 9.17 11.25
CA ASP A 169 -12.18 8.73 12.64
C ASP A 169 -12.59 7.25 12.70
N VAL A 170 -11.86 6.46 13.46
CA VAL A 170 -12.06 5.02 13.64
C VAL A 170 -12.73 4.78 15.00
N ALA A 171 -13.94 4.24 14.98
CA ALA A 171 -14.65 3.84 16.19
C ALA A 171 -14.13 2.52 16.78
N ASP A 172 -14.51 2.19 18.02
CA ASP A 172 -14.09 0.96 18.69
C ASP A 172 -14.55 -0.32 17.96
N ASP A 173 -15.66 -0.24 17.21
CA ASP A 173 -16.18 -1.33 16.40
C ASP A 173 -15.58 -1.36 14.98
N GLY A 174 -14.60 -0.49 14.68
CA GLY A 174 -13.94 -0.34 13.40
C GLY A 174 -14.73 0.47 12.35
N SER A 175 -15.88 1.04 12.70
CA SER A 175 -16.63 1.93 11.79
C SER A 175 -15.84 3.20 11.51
N LEU A 176 -15.95 3.70 10.27
CA LEU A 176 -15.33 4.95 9.83
C LEU A 176 -16.36 6.07 9.82
N SER A 177 -15.93 7.26 10.25
CA SER A 177 -16.79 8.45 10.31
C SER A 177 -15.98 9.73 10.09
N ASN A 178 -16.63 10.88 10.03
CA ASN A 178 -15.98 12.19 9.95
C ASN A 178 -14.94 12.30 8.81
N ARG A 179 -15.34 11.89 7.57
CA ARG A 179 -14.51 12.03 6.37
C ARG A 179 -14.05 13.48 6.21
N ARG A 180 -12.72 13.66 6.06
CA ARG A 180 -12.10 14.99 5.89
C ARG A 180 -10.84 14.87 5.04
N VAL A 181 -10.48 15.95 4.34
CA VAL A 181 -9.17 16.03 3.68
C VAL A 181 -8.09 16.12 4.77
N TRP A 182 -7.15 15.16 4.74
CA TRP A 182 -5.97 15.17 5.60
C TRP A 182 -4.86 16.04 4.99
N ALA A 183 -4.62 15.89 3.67
CA ALA A 183 -3.72 16.73 2.89
C ALA A 183 -4.16 16.80 1.42
N PRO A 184 -3.97 17.97 0.73
CA PRO A 184 -4.28 18.11 -0.69
C PRO A 184 -3.10 17.63 -1.56
N HIS A 185 -2.72 16.37 -1.41
CA HIS A 185 -1.67 15.71 -2.18
C HIS A 185 -2.15 14.33 -2.63
N PRO A 186 -1.88 13.93 -3.88
CA PRO A 186 -2.05 12.56 -4.29
C PRO A 186 -1.04 11.69 -3.53
N GLY A 187 -1.34 10.41 -3.40
CA GLY A 187 -0.45 9.42 -2.80
C GLY A 187 -0.69 8.04 -3.41
N ASP A 188 0.24 7.14 -3.11
CA ASP A 188 0.20 5.74 -3.43
C ASP A 188 0.43 4.92 -2.15
N GLY A 189 1.12 3.79 -2.16
CA GLY A 189 1.44 3.04 -0.96
C GLY A 189 2.25 3.88 0.04
N MET A 190 1.80 3.99 1.30
CA MET A 190 2.31 4.96 2.27
C MET A 190 2.58 4.38 3.65
N CYS A 191 3.36 5.11 4.45
CA CYS A 191 3.59 4.80 5.86
C CYS A 191 3.61 6.09 6.70
N MET A 192 3.35 5.94 8.01
CA MET A 192 3.38 7.04 8.98
C MET A 192 4.66 6.99 9.80
N ASP A 193 5.20 8.16 10.13
CA ASP A 193 6.31 8.29 11.08
C ASP A 193 5.86 8.71 12.49
N ALA A 194 6.76 8.67 13.45
CA ALA A 194 6.47 8.95 14.86
C ALA A 194 6.10 10.41 15.16
N SER A 195 6.23 11.33 14.21
CA SER A 195 5.72 12.69 14.32
C SER A 195 4.28 12.83 13.83
N GLY A 196 3.70 11.76 13.27
CA GLY A 196 2.39 11.75 12.63
C GLY A 196 2.40 12.20 11.16
N ALA A 197 3.59 12.47 10.59
CA ALA A 197 3.69 12.77 9.16
C ALA A 197 3.63 11.48 8.32
N ILE A 198 3.10 11.60 7.10
CA ILE A 198 2.97 10.49 6.15
C ILE A 198 4.06 10.61 5.09
N TRP A 199 4.76 9.49 4.84
CA TRP A 199 5.59 9.31 3.67
C TRP A 199 4.79 8.60 2.60
N THR A 200 4.80 9.13 1.37
CA THR A 200 4.13 8.53 0.20
C THR A 200 4.88 8.88 -1.08
N PRO A 201 5.00 7.97 -2.04
CA PRO A 201 5.40 8.32 -3.40
C PRO A 201 4.36 9.23 -4.07
N GLY A 202 4.85 10.09 -4.96
CA GLY A 202 4.02 11.03 -5.68
C GLY A 202 4.87 11.98 -6.51
N TRP A 203 4.39 13.19 -6.70
CA TRP A 203 5.07 14.22 -7.48
C TRP A 203 5.21 15.50 -6.68
N THR A 204 6.36 16.15 -6.85
CA THR A 204 6.57 17.51 -6.35
C THR A 204 5.60 18.49 -7.04
N PRO A 205 5.37 19.68 -6.49
CA PRO A 205 4.60 20.72 -7.17
C PRO A 205 5.14 21.09 -8.56
N SER A 206 6.42 20.83 -8.86
CA SER A 206 7.04 21.00 -10.19
C SER A 206 6.84 19.79 -11.13
N GLY A 207 6.20 18.71 -10.66
CA GLY A 207 5.89 17.51 -11.46
C GLY A 207 7.01 16.47 -11.52
N GLU A 208 8.02 16.57 -10.65
CA GLU A 208 9.10 15.59 -10.57
C GLU A 208 8.71 14.44 -9.63
N SER A 209 9.07 13.20 -10.00
CA SER A 209 8.82 12.03 -9.15
C SER A 209 9.60 12.10 -7.85
N ALA A 210 8.94 11.87 -6.73
CA ALA A 210 9.56 11.91 -5.41
C ALA A 210 8.77 11.05 -4.40
N CYS A 211 9.44 10.64 -3.32
CA CYS A 211 8.77 10.25 -2.10
C CYS A 211 8.69 11.47 -1.18
N LEU A 212 7.48 11.86 -0.82
CA LEU A 212 7.19 13.07 -0.06
C LEU A 212 6.89 12.71 1.40
N ARG A 213 7.40 13.51 2.32
CA ARG A 213 7.00 13.52 3.73
C ARG A 213 6.04 14.66 3.96
N ILE A 214 4.80 14.36 4.30
CA ILE A 214 3.70 15.33 4.33
C ILE A 214 3.13 15.39 5.75
N ALA A 215 2.96 16.61 6.28
CA ALA A 215 2.22 16.84 7.52
C ALA A 215 0.71 16.93 7.26
N GLU A 216 -0.11 16.69 8.29
CA GLU A 216 -1.53 17.02 8.24
C GLU A 216 -1.70 18.50 7.84
N GLY A 217 -2.62 18.76 6.91
CA GLY A 217 -2.81 20.08 6.30
C GLY A 217 -2.05 20.29 4.99
N GLY A 218 -1.05 19.45 4.67
CA GLY A 218 -0.40 19.38 3.35
C GLY A 218 0.99 20.01 3.25
N ASP A 219 1.60 20.45 4.36
CA ASP A 219 2.97 20.94 4.33
C ASP A 219 3.95 19.80 3.99
N ILE A 220 4.76 19.99 2.94
CA ILE A 220 5.84 19.05 2.59
C ILE A 220 7.02 19.30 3.52
N LEU A 221 7.32 18.35 4.39
CA LEU A 221 8.38 18.43 5.39
C LEU A 221 9.73 17.94 4.87
N ASP A 222 9.70 16.99 3.91
CA ASP A 222 10.90 16.42 3.30
C ASP A 222 10.56 15.88 1.90
N THR A 223 11.59 15.76 1.03
CA THR A 223 11.45 15.30 -0.34
C THR A 223 12.64 14.44 -0.72
N VAL A 224 12.39 13.19 -1.07
CA VAL A 224 13.40 12.28 -1.62
C VAL A 224 13.15 12.11 -3.12
N PRO A 225 13.98 12.72 -3.99
CA PRO A 225 13.82 12.59 -5.44
C PRO A 225 13.92 11.14 -5.90
N LEU A 226 13.09 10.76 -6.87
CA LEU A 226 13.09 9.44 -7.50
C LEU A 226 13.39 9.60 -9.00
N GLU A 227 14.22 8.69 -9.53
CA GLU A 227 14.53 8.63 -10.95
C GLU A 227 13.35 8.07 -11.78
N HIS A 228 12.60 7.15 -11.18
CA HIS A 228 11.44 6.48 -11.78
C HIS A 228 10.19 6.72 -10.95
N ALA A 229 9.04 6.30 -11.46
CA ALA A 229 7.78 6.36 -10.71
C ALA A 229 7.88 5.54 -9.41
N GLY A 230 7.40 6.11 -8.30
CA GLY A 230 7.28 5.43 -7.02
C GLY A 230 5.89 4.85 -6.83
N PHE A 231 5.80 3.68 -6.19
CA PHE A 231 4.56 2.93 -5.96
C PHE A 231 4.22 2.80 -4.47
N ALA A 232 5.18 2.41 -3.65
CA ALA A 232 4.94 2.29 -2.21
C ALA A 232 6.20 2.62 -1.40
N CYS A 233 6.02 2.94 -0.13
CA CYS A 233 7.14 3.13 0.79
C CYS A 233 6.84 2.63 2.20
N THR A 234 7.89 2.33 2.96
CA THR A 234 7.80 2.02 4.39
C THR A 234 9.05 2.45 5.13
N LEU A 235 8.89 2.66 6.43
CA LEU A 235 9.99 2.97 7.35
C LEU A 235 10.41 1.73 8.13
N GLY A 236 11.72 1.52 8.26
CA GLY A 236 12.28 0.46 9.11
C GLY A 236 13.74 0.71 9.46
N ASN A 237 14.14 0.52 10.71
CA ASN A 237 15.51 0.69 11.21
C ASN A 237 16.17 2.03 10.82
N GLY A 238 15.43 3.16 10.92
CA GLY A 238 15.94 4.48 10.56
C GLY A 238 16.20 4.65 9.06
N THR A 239 15.48 3.91 8.24
CA THR A 239 15.61 3.91 6.79
C THR A 239 14.22 3.95 6.16
N LEU A 240 14.03 4.84 5.20
CA LEU A 240 12.90 4.83 4.29
C LEU A 240 13.22 3.89 3.14
N HIS A 241 12.35 2.92 2.89
CA HIS A 241 12.41 1.99 1.77
C HIS A 241 11.33 2.37 0.77
N MET A 242 11.67 2.45 -0.50
CA MET A 242 10.77 2.91 -1.57
C MET A 242 10.79 1.91 -2.71
N LEU A 243 9.62 1.58 -3.22
CA LEU A 243 9.44 0.76 -4.41
C LEU A 243 9.28 1.67 -5.63
N THR A 244 10.08 1.43 -6.66
CA THR A 244 10.06 2.20 -7.91
C THR A 244 10.15 1.28 -9.11
N ALA A 245 9.66 1.72 -10.27
CA ALA A 245 9.87 1.06 -11.56
C ALA A 245 9.86 2.08 -12.70
N ASP A 246 10.40 1.67 -13.86
CA ASP A 246 10.35 2.44 -15.09
C ASP A 246 8.92 2.43 -15.67
N TRP A 247 8.09 3.30 -15.13
CA TRP A 247 6.68 3.46 -15.43
C TRP A 247 6.40 4.82 -16.03
N HIS A 248 5.75 4.85 -17.18
CA HIS A 248 5.44 6.07 -17.93
C HIS A 248 3.96 6.41 -17.78
N LEU A 249 3.66 7.53 -17.14
CA LEU A 249 2.28 7.95 -16.84
C LEU A 249 1.46 8.32 -18.08
N ASP A 250 2.12 8.68 -19.18
CA ASP A 250 1.52 9.00 -20.45
C ASP A 250 1.22 7.77 -21.32
N GLU A 251 1.64 6.57 -20.87
CA GLU A 251 1.37 5.30 -21.55
C GLU A 251 0.23 4.52 -20.87
N PRO A 252 -0.52 3.69 -21.63
CA PRO A 252 -1.52 2.79 -21.06
C PRO A 252 -0.93 1.83 -20.01
N PHE A 253 -1.75 1.44 -19.03
CA PHE A 253 -1.38 0.50 -17.99
C PHE A 253 -0.79 -0.81 -18.56
N ASP A 254 -1.48 -1.41 -19.53
CA ASP A 254 -1.04 -2.68 -20.15
C ASP A 254 0.31 -2.55 -20.85
N THR A 255 0.60 -1.40 -21.49
CA THR A 255 1.88 -1.14 -22.16
C THR A 255 3.02 -1.10 -21.14
N ASN A 256 2.82 -0.42 -20.03
CA ASN A 256 3.79 -0.38 -18.93
C ASN A 256 4.01 -1.78 -18.33
N LEU A 257 2.92 -2.50 -18.09
CA LEU A 257 2.97 -3.85 -17.53
C LEU A 257 3.73 -4.81 -18.45
N ASP A 258 3.43 -4.84 -19.74
CA ASP A 258 4.11 -5.69 -20.71
C ASP A 258 5.63 -5.39 -20.79
N ARG A 259 6.00 -4.11 -20.69
CA ARG A 259 7.41 -3.70 -20.61
C ARG A 259 8.09 -4.28 -19.37
N LEU A 260 7.47 -4.14 -18.20
CA LEU A 260 8.03 -4.64 -16.93
C LEU A 260 8.08 -6.16 -16.84
N LEU A 261 7.10 -6.86 -17.45
CA LEU A 261 7.13 -8.33 -17.57
C LEU A 261 8.28 -8.80 -18.47
N THR A 262 8.60 -8.02 -19.51
CA THR A 262 9.70 -8.34 -20.46
C THR A 262 11.06 -7.95 -19.90
N THR A 263 11.14 -6.77 -19.24
CA THR A 263 12.37 -6.22 -18.67
C THR A 263 12.08 -5.69 -17.26
N PRO A 264 12.21 -6.52 -16.22
CA PRO A 264 11.95 -6.13 -14.84
C PRO A 264 12.90 -5.01 -14.39
N THR A 265 12.37 -3.79 -14.25
CA THR A 265 13.12 -2.60 -13.81
C THR A 265 12.78 -2.17 -12.39
N GLY A 266 11.86 -2.88 -11.74
CA GLY A 266 11.44 -2.57 -10.38
C GLY A 266 12.61 -2.66 -9.38
N ARG A 267 12.67 -1.68 -8.46
CA ARG A 267 13.75 -1.52 -7.48
C ARG A 267 13.22 -1.28 -6.09
N ILE A 268 13.98 -1.71 -5.10
CA ILE A 268 13.89 -1.23 -3.72
C ILE A 268 15.01 -0.23 -3.52
N LEU A 269 14.63 1.03 -3.26
CA LEU A 269 15.55 2.09 -2.90
C LEU A 269 15.52 2.31 -1.39
N THR A 270 16.65 2.74 -0.83
CA THR A 270 16.77 3.09 0.59
C THR A 270 17.27 4.52 0.76
N HIS A 271 16.73 5.21 1.77
CA HIS A 271 17.17 6.54 2.16
C HIS A 271 17.20 6.63 3.69
N ARG A 272 18.33 7.10 4.26
CA ARG A 272 18.46 7.26 5.70
C ARG A 272 17.56 8.39 6.21
N THR A 273 16.80 8.11 7.25
CA THR A 273 15.98 9.10 7.96
C THR A 273 16.18 8.99 9.46
N SER A 274 15.99 10.11 10.17
CA SER A 274 16.04 10.12 11.64
C SER A 274 14.69 9.82 12.30
N THR A 275 13.61 9.78 11.52
CA THR A 275 12.26 9.63 12.04
C THR A 275 11.86 8.15 12.03
N PRO A 276 11.56 7.55 13.20
CA PRO A 276 11.12 6.15 13.26
C PRO A 276 9.69 6.00 12.70
N LYS A 277 9.37 4.76 12.33
CA LYS A 277 8.01 4.36 11.93
C LYS A 277 7.03 4.45 13.10
N ALA A 278 5.78 4.78 12.80
CA ALA A 278 4.65 4.68 13.73
C ALA A 278 3.40 4.20 12.97
N GLY A 279 2.36 3.83 13.74
CA GLY A 279 1.10 3.39 13.16
C GLY A 279 1.18 2.06 12.41
N TYR A 280 0.14 1.84 11.61
CA TYR A 280 -0.06 0.64 10.79
C TYR A 280 -0.19 1.05 9.32
N PRO A 281 0.31 0.35 8.38
CA PRO A 281 1.06 -0.90 8.47
C PRO A 281 2.39 -0.77 9.11
#